data_39805fb44ca8e3bda1608d7a4d691c23
#
_entry.id   39805fb44ca8e3bda1608d7a4d691c23
#
_cell.length_a   1.000
_cell.length_b   1.000
_cell.length_c   1.000
_cell.angle_alpha   90.00
_cell.angle_beta   90.00
_cell.angle_gamma   90.00
#
_symmetry.space_group_name_H-M   'P 1'
#
loop_
_entity.id
_entity.type
_entity.pdbx_description
1 polymer ?
#
loop_
_entity_poly.entity_id
_entity_poly.type
_entity_poly.pdbx_seq_one_letter_code
_entity_poly.pdbx_strand_id
1 'polypeptide(L)'
;MSFRSFPGQGIRVDDRIVAPGSRAEIVDGTLVLSPPSDEKHAVPHADLAYVLRAHVNPGFNVAVDMLTRTSETNDFAPDASVYEAERDATTGGRKLEQLAFEVVSEQALAVQTTKARELTTRGVRRTFCLVIKQRKLLEWSRETDGWSATPLEEIADPCFVRPLPTAALLSAALADQAVLRALRAKGHPEFDAVREEGREEGREEALRIGVLDLCESLGVPVPRDGAAQLAAMDARALDALRLALKRDRRW
;
A
#
# COMPACT_ATOMS: atom_id res chain seq x y z
N MET A 1 -28.07 27.94 -13.08
CA MET A 1 -27.81 26.76 -13.94
C MET A 1 -28.83 25.71 -13.50
N SER A 2 -29.65 25.23 -14.43
CA SER A 2 -30.72 24.29 -14.13
C SER A 2 -30.12 22.90 -13.93
N PHE A 3 -30.18 22.36 -12.75
CA PHE A 3 -29.80 20.98 -12.46
C PHE A 3 -30.77 20.06 -13.17
N ARG A 4 -30.29 19.29 -14.13
CA ARG A 4 -31.09 18.21 -14.73
C ARG A 4 -31.20 17.10 -13.68
N SER A 5 -32.37 16.93 -13.10
CA SER A 5 -32.78 15.72 -12.45
C SER A 5 -32.67 14.59 -13.49
N PHE A 6 -31.82 13.63 -13.25
CA PHE A 6 -31.83 12.40 -14.00
C PHE A 6 -32.99 11.56 -13.45
N PRO A 7 -34.07 11.36 -14.22
CA PRO A 7 -35.08 10.40 -13.81
C PRO A 7 -34.41 9.05 -13.77
N GLY A 8 -34.40 8.42 -12.60
CA GLY A 8 -33.92 7.08 -12.40
C GLY A 8 -34.67 6.11 -13.32
N GLN A 9 -34.19 5.90 -14.52
CA GLN A 9 -34.55 4.71 -15.26
C GLN A 9 -33.89 3.55 -14.52
N GLY A 10 -34.68 2.86 -13.70
CA GLY A 10 -34.60 1.46 -13.35
C GLY A 10 -33.23 0.75 -13.40
N ILE A 11 -32.15 1.43 -13.00
CA ILE A 11 -30.85 0.75 -12.83
C ILE A 11 -31.04 -0.08 -11.57
N ARG A 12 -30.99 -1.41 -11.75
CA ARG A 12 -31.09 -2.32 -10.63
C ARG A 12 -29.96 -2.00 -9.65
N VAL A 13 -30.28 -1.96 -8.37
CA VAL A 13 -29.28 -1.79 -7.29
C VAL A 13 -28.16 -2.85 -7.37
N ASP A 14 -28.46 -3.99 -8.00
CA ASP A 14 -27.51 -5.07 -8.25
C ASP A 14 -26.48 -4.76 -9.35
N ASP A 15 -26.81 -3.85 -10.26
CA ASP A 15 -25.85 -3.39 -11.26
C ASP A 15 -24.85 -2.48 -10.53
N ARG A 16 -23.79 -3.07 -10.00
CA ARG A 16 -22.72 -2.42 -9.25
C ARG A 16 -21.89 -1.46 -10.09
N ILE A 17 -22.40 -1.12 -11.25
CA ILE A 17 -21.75 -0.26 -12.24
C ILE A 17 -22.54 1.02 -12.31
N VAL A 18 -21.85 2.12 -12.09
CA VAL A 18 -22.39 3.45 -12.38
C VAL A 18 -22.51 3.60 -13.90
N ALA A 19 -23.56 4.27 -14.36
CA ALA A 19 -23.75 4.50 -15.78
C ALA A 19 -22.49 5.07 -16.43
N PRO A 20 -22.08 4.59 -17.62
CA PRO A 20 -20.92 5.08 -18.32
C PRO A 20 -20.95 6.62 -18.47
N GLY A 21 -19.86 7.28 -18.09
CA GLY A 21 -19.75 8.74 -18.16
C GLY A 21 -20.23 9.51 -16.92
N SER A 22 -20.79 8.84 -15.91
CA SER A 22 -21.03 9.46 -14.60
C SER A 22 -19.67 9.71 -13.92
N ARG A 23 -19.46 10.95 -13.45
CA ARG A 23 -18.25 11.39 -12.75
C ARG A 23 -18.57 12.19 -11.50
N ALA A 24 -19.78 12.03 -10.98
CA ALA A 24 -20.25 12.79 -9.84
C ALA A 24 -21.03 11.86 -8.90
N GLU A 25 -20.95 12.15 -7.63
CA GLU A 25 -21.77 11.49 -6.64
C GLU A 25 -23.23 11.90 -6.78
N ILE A 26 -24.12 11.00 -6.43
CA ILE A 26 -25.55 11.26 -6.29
C ILE A 26 -25.91 11.04 -4.83
N VAL A 27 -26.48 12.06 -4.19
CA VAL A 27 -26.92 11.99 -2.81
C VAL A 27 -28.40 12.34 -2.76
N ASP A 28 -29.24 11.41 -2.31
CA ASP A 28 -30.70 11.55 -2.26
C ASP A 28 -31.30 12.04 -3.59
N GLY A 29 -30.83 11.44 -4.69
CA GLY A 29 -31.25 11.78 -6.06
C GLY A 29 -30.71 13.10 -6.59
N THR A 30 -29.86 13.79 -5.86
CA THR A 30 -29.24 15.06 -6.25
C THR A 30 -27.80 14.87 -6.68
N LEU A 31 -27.44 15.39 -7.85
CA LEU A 31 -26.06 15.36 -8.33
C LEU A 31 -25.18 16.30 -7.48
N VAL A 32 -24.14 15.74 -6.87
CA VAL A 32 -23.18 16.50 -6.06
C VAL A 32 -21.85 16.53 -6.82
N LEU A 33 -21.37 17.74 -7.08
CA LEU A 33 -20.05 17.97 -7.68
C LEU A 33 -19.07 18.29 -6.57
N SER A 34 -18.08 17.43 -6.40
CA SER A 34 -16.96 17.71 -5.49
C SER A 34 -16.01 18.68 -6.17
N PRO A 35 -15.62 19.79 -5.51
CA PRO A 35 -14.57 20.65 -6.02
C PRO A 35 -13.22 19.89 -6.04
N PRO A 36 -12.23 20.34 -6.83
CA PRO A 36 -10.88 19.81 -6.73
C PRO A 36 -10.37 19.87 -5.29
N SER A 37 -9.65 18.83 -4.89
CA SER A 37 -9.09 18.73 -3.54
C SER A 37 -8.02 19.78 -3.30
N ASP A 38 -7.98 20.37 -2.12
CA ASP A 38 -6.84 21.15 -1.65
C ASP A 38 -5.68 20.24 -1.20
N GLU A 39 -4.51 20.83 -0.95
CA GLU A 39 -3.31 20.11 -0.53
C GLU A 39 -3.54 19.26 0.74
N LYS A 40 -4.30 19.80 1.70
CA LYS A 40 -4.57 19.15 2.99
C LYS A 40 -5.37 17.84 2.86
N HIS A 41 -6.13 17.72 1.79
CA HIS A 41 -6.88 16.49 1.48
C HIS A 41 -6.11 15.64 0.45
N ALA A 42 -5.56 16.25 -0.60
CA ALA A 42 -4.93 15.54 -1.70
C ALA A 42 -3.71 14.73 -1.28
N VAL A 43 -2.85 15.26 -0.39
CA VAL A 43 -1.65 14.55 0.07
C VAL A 43 -2.00 13.30 0.89
N PRO A 44 -2.85 13.38 1.96
CA PRO A 44 -3.27 12.18 2.68
C PRO A 44 -4.00 11.15 1.81
N HIS A 45 -4.76 11.60 0.81
CA HIS A 45 -5.42 10.71 -0.14
C HIS A 45 -4.41 9.93 -1.00
N ALA A 46 -3.36 10.61 -1.49
CA ALA A 46 -2.27 9.94 -2.22
C ALA A 46 -1.50 8.95 -1.34
N ASP A 47 -1.17 9.33 -0.10
CA ASP A 47 -0.49 8.46 0.87
C ASP A 47 -1.33 7.22 1.20
N LEU A 48 -2.65 7.38 1.38
CA LEU A 48 -3.59 6.29 1.60
C LEU A 48 -3.56 5.29 0.43
N ALA A 49 -3.68 5.78 -0.80
CA ALA A 49 -3.67 4.93 -1.99
C ALA A 49 -2.33 4.19 -2.14
N TYR A 50 -1.21 4.84 -1.88
CA TYR A 50 0.14 4.28 -1.90
C TYR A 50 0.30 3.13 -0.90
N VAL A 51 -0.09 3.35 0.34
CA VAL A 51 0.00 2.35 1.41
C VAL A 51 -0.92 1.16 1.12
N LEU A 52 -2.18 1.41 0.73
CA LEU A 52 -3.13 0.35 0.40
C LEU A 52 -2.64 -0.50 -0.77
N ARG A 53 -2.14 0.13 -1.85
CA ARG A 53 -1.65 -0.58 -3.03
C ARG A 53 -0.51 -1.54 -2.69
N ALA A 54 0.36 -1.17 -1.77
CA ALA A 54 1.43 -2.02 -1.30
C ALA A 54 0.92 -3.20 -0.43
N HIS A 55 -0.15 -2.98 0.36
CA HIS A 55 -0.61 -3.97 1.35
C HIS A 55 -1.60 -5.00 0.79
N VAL A 56 -2.38 -4.69 -0.24
CA VAL A 56 -3.38 -5.65 -0.76
C VAL A 56 -2.74 -6.94 -1.26
N ASN A 57 -3.38 -8.05 -0.98
CA ASN A 57 -3.03 -9.37 -1.50
C ASN A 57 -3.15 -9.41 -3.03
N PRO A 58 -2.37 -10.26 -3.72
CA PRO A 58 -2.68 -10.66 -5.08
C PRO A 58 -4.14 -11.12 -5.16
N GLY A 59 -4.87 -10.67 -6.17
CA GLY A 59 -6.31 -10.95 -6.29
C GLY A 59 -7.21 -9.81 -5.78
N PHE A 60 -6.63 -8.75 -5.21
CA PHE A 60 -7.35 -7.52 -4.86
C PHE A 60 -6.80 -6.32 -5.62
N ASN A 61 -7.70 -5.39 -5.94
CA ASN A 61 -7.37 -4.08 -6.50
C ASN A 61 -7.59 -2.98 -5.48
N VAL A 62 -6.87 -1.89 -5.66
CA VAL A 62 -7.13 -0.60 -5.01
C VAL A 62 -7.61 0.37 -6.07
N ALA A 63 -8.67 1.08 -5.80
CA ALA A 63 -9.15 2.19 -6.60
C ALA A 63 -9.31 3.44 -5.75
N VAL A 64 -9.24 4.60 -6.36
CA VAL A 64 -9.52 5.91 -5.77
C VAL A 64 -10.72 6.52 -6.47
N ASP A 65 -11.55 7.26 -5.73
CA ASP A 65 -12.73 7.97 -6.25
C ASP A 65 -13.64 7.07 -7.13
N MET A 66 -13.74 5.80 -6.78
CA MET A 66 -14.50 4.83 -7.57
C MET A 66 -15.97 4.82 -7.15
N LEU A 67 -16.84 5.28 -8.05
CA LEU A 67 -18.27 5.33 -7.81
C LEU A 67 -18.88 3.96 -7.55
N THR A 68 -19.71 3.87 -6.52
CA THR A 68 -20.47 2.68 -6.13
C THR A 68 -21.93 3.08 -5.88
N ARG A 69 -22.84 2.42 -6.63
CA ARG A 69 -24.26 2.57 -6.39
C ARG A 69 -24.65 1.87 -5.10
N THR A 70 -25.11 2.63 -4.12
CA THR A 70 -25.54 2.10 -2.83
C THR A 70 -27.06 1.92 -2.73
N SER A 71 -27.82 2.74 -3.45
CA SER A 71 -29.29 2.65 -3.54
C SER A 71 -29.78 3.20 -4.88
N GLU A 72 -31.10 3.25 -5.10
CA GLU A 72 -31.67 3.85 -6.31
C GLU A 72 -31.38 5.34 -6.45
N THR A 73 -31.12 6.00 -5.32
CA THR A 73 -30.92 7.46 -5.23
C THR A 73 -29.51 7.88 -4.83
N ASN A 74 -28.60 6.91 -4.56
CA ASN A 74 -27.28 7.20 -4.03
C ASN A 74 -26.16 6.48 -4.79
N ASP A 75 -25.19 7.27 -5.24
CA ASP A 75 -23.91 6.83 -5.77
C ASP A 75 -22.81 7.53 -4.97
N PHE A 76 -21.95 6.78 -4.31
CA PHE A 76 -20.84 7.32 -3.53
C PHE A 76 -19.50 6.87 -4.07
N ALA A 77 -18.52 7.76 -4.01
CA ALA A 77 -17.14 7.48 -4.34
C ALA A 77 -16.29 7.59 -3.07
N PRO A 78 -15.91 6.47 -2.43
CA PRO A 78 -14.91 6.51 -1.37
C PRO A 78 -13.57 7.03 -1.89
N ASP A 79 -12.83 7.76 -1.04
CA ASP A 79 -11.50 8.27 -1.38
C ASP A 79 -10.55 7.13 -1.76
N ALA A 80 -10.67 5.97 -1.12
CA ALA A 80 -10.02 4.74 -1.57
C ALA A 80 -10.87 3.50 -1.27
N SER A 81 -10.76 2.50 -2.14
CA SER A 81 -11.49 1.23 -2.06
C SER A 81 -10.58 0.06 -2.31
N VAL A 82 -10.84 -1.06 -1.63
CA VAL A 82 -10.24 -2.36 -1.89
C VAL A 82 -11.33 -3.34 -2.31
N TYR A 83 -11.17 -4.00 -3.45
CA TYR A 83 -12.14 -4.95 -4.01
C TYR A 83 -11.44 -6.11 -4.72
N GLU A 84 -12.15 -7.23 -4.90
CA GLU A 84 -11.60 -8.38 -5.60
C GLU A 84 -11.35 -8.05 -7.08
N ALA A 85 -10.19 -8.44 -7.59
CA ALA A 85 -9.84 -8.25 -9.01
C ALA A 85 -10.69 -9.11 -9.95
N GLU A 86 -11.15 -10.26 -9.44
CA GLU A 86 -12.02 -11.17 -10.18
C GLU A 86 -13.39 -10.54 -10.41
N ARG A 87 -13.90 -10.73 -11.62
CA ARG A 87 -15.23 -10.25 -11.98
C ARG A 87 -16.32 -11.10 -11.33
N ASP A 88 -17.45 -10.48 -11.05
CA ASP A 88 -18.66 -11.18 -10.63
C ASP A 88 -19.19 -12.06 -11.78
N ALA A 89 -19.31 -13.36 -11.52
CA ALA A 89 -19.69 -14.33 -12.56
C ALA A 89 -21.13 -14.14 -13.06
N THR A 90 -22.00 -13.53 -12.26
CA THR A 90 -23.41 -13.34 -12.60
C THR A 90 -23.62 -12.07 -13.43
N THR A 91 -22.95 -10.97 -13.03
CA THR A 91 -23.16 -9.66 -13.65
C THR A 91 -22.09 -9.30 -14.68
N GLY A 92 -20.94 -10.02 -14.70
CA GLY A 92 -19.75 -9.67 -15.47
C GLY A 92 -19.08 -8.38 -15.01
N GLY A 93 -19.65 -7.71 -14.01
CA GLY A 93 -19.16 -6.47 -13.44
C GLY A 93 -18.05 -6.66 -12.41
N ARG A 94 -17.57 -5.56 -11.81
CA ARG A 94 -16.71 -5.64 -10.63
C ARG A 94 -17.51 -6.13 -9.43
N LYS A 95 -16.82 -6.77 -8.49
CA LYS A 95 -17.41 -7.08 -7.18
C LYS A 95 -17.45 -5.84 -6.29
N LEU A 96 -18.30 -5.89 -5.27
CA LEU A 96 -18.42 -4.83 -4.29
C LEU A 96 -17.12 -4.69 -3.47
N GLU A 97 -16.89 -3.51 -2.95
CA GLU A 97 -15.74 -3.22 -2.11
C GLU A 97 -15.75 -4.10 -0.85
N GLN A 98 -14.60 -4.64 -0.52
CA GLN A 98 -14.34 -5.27 0.76
C GLN A 98 -14.06 -4.21 1.84
N LEU A 99 -13.28 -3.20 1.47
CA LEU A 99 -12.89 -2.10 2.34
C LEU A 99 -13.13 -0.78 1.60
N ALA A 100 -13.65 0.22 2.31
CA ALA A 100 -13.76 1.60 1.86
C ALA A 100 -13.10 2.53 2.87
N PHE A 101 -12.46 3.59 2.38
CA PHE A 101 -11.76 4.56 3.19
C PHE A 101 -12.16 5.97 2.78
N GLU A 102 -12.40 6.83 3.77
CA GLU A 102 -12.64 8.26 3.63
C GLU A 102 -11.54 9.04 4.34
N VAL A 103 -11.16 10.18 3.81
CA VAL A 103 -10.16 11.09 4.39
C VAL A 103 -10.86 12.40 4.76
N VAL A 104 -10.79 12.76 6.03
CA VAL A 104 -11.37 14.01 6.54
C VAL A 104 -10.27 14.90 7.07
N SER A 105 -10.09 16.07 6.45
CA SER A 105 -9.13 17.07 6.91
C SER A 105 -9.75 18.05 7.92
N GLU A 106 -10.80 18.75 7.52
CA GLU A 106 -11.43 19.80 8.31
C GLU A 106 -12.97 19.70 8.39
N GLN A 107 -13.57 18.84 7.59
CA GLN A 107 -15.02 18.71 7.47
C GLN A 107 -15.65 18.00 8.67
N ALA A 108 -16.94 18.22 8.87
CA ALA A 108 -17.72 17.44 9.83
C ALA A 108 -17.92 16.00 9.30
N LEU A 109 -17.93 15.03 10.20
CA LEU A 109 -18.14 13.61 9.86
C LEU A 109 -19.54 13.28 9.29
N ALA A 110 -20.46 14.24 9.22
CA ALA A 110 -21.85 13.97 8.82
C ALA A 110 -21.97 13.36 7.42
N VAL A 111 -21.21 13.86 6.45
CA VAL A 111 -21.23 13.34 5.08
C VAL A 111 -20.66 11.93 5.06
N GLN A 112 -19.52 11.70 5.71
CA GLN A 112 -18.88 10.39 5.80
C GLN A 112 -19.74 9.38 6.57
N THR A 113 -20.52 9.85 7.54
CA THR A 113 -21.50 9.02 8.26
C THR A 113 -22.58 8.50 7.31
N THR A 114 -23.13 9.37 6.46
CA THR A 114 -24.09 8.96 5.44
C THR A 114 -23.48 7.97 4.46
N LYS A 115 -22.30 8.28 3.91
CA LYS A 115 -21.59 7.37 3.00
C LYS A 115 -21.32 6.01 3.65
N ALA A 116 -20.79 5.97 4.87
CA ALA A 116 -20.47 4.73 5.57
C ALA A 116 -21.71 3.87 5.84
N ARG A 117 -22.81 4.50 6.24
CA ARG A 117 -24.09 3.82 6.44
C ARG A 117 -24.60 3.20 5.15
N GLU A 118 -24.64 3.96 4.08
CA GLU A 118 -25.09 3.52 2.76
C GLU A 118 -24.20 2.40 2.18
N LEU A 119 -22.88 2.60 2.18
CA LEU A 119 -21.92 1.62 1.70
C LEU A 119 -22.03 0.29 2.45
N THR A 120 -22.07 0.33 3.78
CA THR A 120 -22.18 -0.89 4.58
C THR A 120 -23.56 -1.53 4.50
N THR A 121 -24.62 -0.75 4.34
CA THR A 121 -25.98 -1.28 4.06
C THR A 121 -26.02 -1.98 2.71
N ARG A 122 -25.31 -1.45 1.70
CA ARG A 122 -25.18 -2.07 0.37
C ARG A 122 -24.41 -3.39 0.42
N GLY A 123 -23.52 -3.55 1.42
CA GLY A 123 -22.74 -4.77 1.63
C GLY A 123 -21.23 -4.59 1.58
N VAL A 124 -20.72 -3.34 1.54
CA VAL A 124 -19.30 -3.06 1.79
C VAL A 124 -18.97 -3.55 3.19
N ARG A 125 -17.96 -4.40 3.31
CA ARG A 125 -17.72 -5.16 4.55
C ARG A 125 -17.21 -4.30 5.69
N ARG A 126 -16.29 -3.37 5.41
CA ARG A 126 -15.72 -2.45 6.40
C ARG A 126 -15.53 -1.07 5.79
N THR A 127 -15.85 -0.04 6.55
CA THR A 127 -15.64 1.36 6.14
C THR A 127 -14.87 2.09 7.22
N PHE A 128 -13.84 2.80 6.81
CA PHE A 128 -12.92 3.53 7.67
C PHE A 128 -12.94 5.02 7.35
N CYS A 129 -12.64 5.85 8.34
CA CYS A 129 -12.46 7.28 8.18
C CYS A 129 -11.16 7.73 8.85
N LEU A 130 -10.25 8.32 8.05
CA LEU A 130 -9.03 8.95 8.51
C LEU A 130 -9.30 10.41 8.88
N VAL A 131 -9.27 10.71 10.16
CA VAL A 131 -9.45 12.09 10.67
C VAL A 131 -8.08 12.73 10.87
N ILE A 132 -7.59 13.41 9.85
CA ILE A 132 -6.19 13.86 9.75
C ILE A 132 -5.79 14.77 10.91
N LYS A 133 -6.58 15.82 11.20
CA LYS A 133 -6.29 16.74 12.31
C LYS A 133 -6.20 16.08 13.67
N GLN A 134 -7.02 15.06 13.90
CA GLN A 134 -7.05 14.34 15.17
C GLN A 134 -6.07 13.15 15.20
N ARG A 135 -5.43 12.83 14.06
CA ARG A 135 -4.57 11.67 13.88
C ARG A 135 -5.25 10.38 14.35
N LYS A 136 -6.51 10.19 13.94
CA LYS A 136 -7.34 9.06 14.32
C LYS A 136 -7.83 8.31 13.09
N LEU A 137 -7.91 7.00 13.23
CA LEU A 137 -8.66 6.14 12.34
C LEU A 137 -9.94 5.72 13.06
N LEU A 138 -11.06 5.90 12.38
CA LEU A 138 -12.37 5.47 12.84
C LEU A 138 -12.84 4.32 11.95
N GLU A 139 -13.57 3.36 12.53
CA GLU A 139 -14.26 2.31 11.80
C GLU A 139 -15.76 2.42 12.05
N TRP A 140 -16.53 2.27 10.96
CA TRP A 140 -17.98 2.30 11.03
C TRP A 140 -18.54 0.99 11.55
N SER A 141 -19.42 1.06 12.53
CA SER A 141 -20.18 -0.07 13.05
C SER A 141 -21.65 0.04 12.65
N ARG A 142 -22.15 -0.95 11.91
CA ARG A 142 -23.57 -1.07 11.60
C ARG A 142 -24.43 -1.35 12.83
N GLU A 143 -23.88 -2.07 13.81
CA GLU A 143 -24.60 -2.46 15.02
C GLU A 143 -24.96 -1.25 15.87
N THR A 144 -23.99 -0.31 16.00
CA THR A 144 -24.17 0.90 16.81
C THR A 144 -24.60 2.11 15.98
N ASP A 145 -24.68 1.96 14.64
CA ASP A 145 -24.90 3.04 13.67
C ASP A 145 -23.97 4.24 13.92
N GLY A 146 -22.69 3.94 14.15
CA GLY A 146 -21.75 4.96 14.59
C GLY A 146 -20.29 4.63 14.32
N TRP A 147 -19.48 5.68 14.45
CA TRP A 147 -18.02 5.57 14.35
C TRP A 147 -17.42 5.17 15.69
N SER A 148 -16.55 4.18 15.66
CA SER A 148 -15.70 3.80 16.79
C SER A 148 -14.24 4.12 16.48
N ALA A 149 -13.48 4.63 17.46
CA ALA A 149 -12.05 4.72 17.30
C ALA A 149 -11.48 3.31 17.18
N THR A 150 -10.69 3.07 16.15
CA THR A 150 -10.01 1.79 15.99
C THR A 150 -8.93 1.72 17.07
N PRO A 151 -9.09 0.92 18.12
CA PRO A 151 -8.13 0.85 19.22
C PRO A 151 -6.86 0.08 18.84
N LEU A 152 -6.85 -0.50 17.64
CA LEU A 152 -5.80 -1.38 17.17
C LEU A 152 -4.66 -0.56 16.57
N GLU A 153 -3.44 -0.95 16.91
CA GLU A 153 -2.23 -0.44 16.25
C GLU A 153 -2.19 -0.84 14.76
N GLU A 154 -2.97 -1.85 14.39
CA GLU A 154 -2.99 -2.45 13.06
C GLU A 154 -4.41 -2.85 12.61
N ILE A 155 -4.69 -2.70 11.32
CA ILE A 155 -5.89 -3.26 10.67
C ILE A 155 -5.54 -4.67 10.18
N ALA A 156 -6.01 -5.70 10.88
CA ALA A 156 -5.96 -7.07 10.39
C ALA A 156 -7.14 -7.31 9.44
N ASP A 157 -6.85 -7.72 8.21
CA ASP A 157 -7.87 -7.99 7.20
C ASP A 157 -7.37 -9.00 6.16
N PRO A 158 -8.23 -9.94 5.68
CA PRO A 158 -7.87 -10.90 4.64
C PRO A 158 -7.46 -10.28 3.30
N CYS A 159 -7.88 -9.03 3.04
CA CYS A 159 -7.46 -8.31 1.84
C CYS A 159 -5.97 -7.94 1.85
N PHE A 160 -5.31 -7.98 3.00
CA PHE A 160 -3.93 -7.55 3.16
C PHE A 160 -2.95 -8.71 3.30
N VAL A 161 -1.77 -8.57 2.72
CA VAL A 161 -0.65 -9.55 2.85
C VAL A 161 -0.14 -9.66 4.27
N ARG A 162 -0.38 -8.63 5.08
CA ARG A 162 -0.04 -8.53 6.50
C ARG A 162 -0.92 -7.46 7.15
N PRO A 163 -1.07 -7.45 8.46
CA PRO A 163 -1.77 -6.35 9.15
C PRO A 163 -1.19 -5.00 8.75
N LEU A 164 -2.09 -4.05 8.46
CA LEU A 164 -1.75 -2.69 8.04
C LEU A 164 -1.60 -1.79 9.27
N PRO A 165 -0.40 -1.25 9.56
CA PRO A 165 -0.22 -0.36 10.70
C PRO A 165 -1.05 0.92 10.54
N THR A 166 -1.90 1.23 11.49
CA THR A 166 -2.76 2.42 11.47
C THR A 166 -1.94 3.72 11.37
N ALA A 167 -0.79 3.75 12.04
CA ALA A 167 0.12 4.90 12.00
C ALA A 167 0.67 5.19 10.59
N ALA A 168 0.78 4.17 9.73
CA ALA A 168 1.24 4.33 8.35
C ALA A 168 0.23 5.08 7.47
N LEU A 169 -1.06 5.07 7.83
CA LEU A 169 -2.10 5.84 7.16
C LEU A 169 -2.15 7.30 7.59
N LEU A 170 -1.45 7.66 8.67
CA LEU A 170 -1.50 8.97 9.32
C LEU A 170 -0.15 9.70 9.33
N SER A 171 0.89 9.09 8.75
CA SER A 171 2.25 9.62 8.74
C SER A 171 3.04 9.12 7.53
N ALA A 172 3.40 10.03 6.64
CA ALA A 172 4.20 9.73 5.45
C ALA A 172 5.53 9.02 5.79
N ALA A 173 6.21 9.43 6.87
CA ALA A 173 7.45 8.79 7.30
C ALA A 173 7.29 7.31 7.70
N LEU A 174 6.11 6.91 8.19
CA LEU A 174 5.79 5.53 8.53
C LEU A 174 5.19 4.76 7.35
N ALA A 175 4.64 5.47 6.36
CA ALA A 175 4.09 4.88 5.15
C ALA A 175 5.16 4.10 4.38
N ASP A 176 6.33 4.69 4.14
CA ASP A 176 7.43 4.04 3.41
C ASP A 176 7.89 2.75 4.09
N GLN A 177 8.05 2.77 5.41
CA GLN A 177 8.44 1.57 6.15
C GLN A 177 7.39 0.46 6.03
N ALA A 178 6.11 0.83 6.12
CA ALA A 178 5.00 -0.10 5.99
C ALA A 178 4.94 -0.69 4.57
N VAL A 179 5.12 0.14 3.55
CA VAL A 179 5.17 -0.26 2.14
C VAL A 179 6.30 -1.25 1.89
N LEU A 180 7.53 -0.95 2.32
CA LEU A 180 8.67 -1.86 2.18
C LEU A 180 8.42 -3.22 2.82
N ARG A 181 7.84 -3.23 4.03
CA ARG A 181 7.47 -4.47 4.73
C ARG A 181 6.38 -5.27 4.00
N ALA A 182 5.41 -4.57 3.41
CA ALA A 182 4.33 -5.20 2.65
C ALA A 182 4.84 -5.80 1.33
N LEU A 183 5.67 -5.07 0.58
CA LEU A 183 6.28 -5.56 -0.66
C LEU A 183 7.19 -6.77 -0.40
N ARG A 184 7.94 -6.74 0.71
CA ARG A 184 8.73 -7.90 1.14
C ARG A 184 7.83 -9.11 1.46
N ALA A 185 6.71 -8.88 2.14
CA ALA A 185 5.75 -9.96 2.44
C ALA A 185 5.09 -10.54 1.19
N LYS A 186 4.95 -9.75 0.11
CA LYS A 186 4.50 -10.20 -1.21
C LYS A 186 5.54 -11.03 -1.97
N GLY A 187 6.78 -11.09 -1.48
CA GLY A 187 7.87 -11.74 -2.21
C GLY A 187 8.26 -10.99 -3.49
N HIS A 188 8.28 -9.65 -3.44
CA HIS A 188 8.67 -8.85 -4.61
C HIS A 188 10.11 -9.18 -5.02
N PRO A 189 10.37 -9.53 -6.30
CA PRO A 189 11.67 -10.09 -6.75
C PRO A 189 12.87 -9.18 -6.49
N GLU A 190 12.68 -7.86 -6.48
CA GLU A 190 13.76 -6.91 -6.16
C GLU A 190 14.36 -7.12 -4.76
N PHE A 191 13.56 -7.59 -3.78
CA PHE A 191 14.11 -7.90 -2.46
C PHE A 191 15.05 -9.11 -2.48
N ASP A 192 14.80 -10.07 -3.35
CA ASP A 192 15.68 -11.23 -3.52
C ASP A 192 16.97 -10.81 -4.24
N ALA A 193 16.88 -9.91 -5.23
CA ALA A 193 18.03 -9.35 -5.92
C ALA A 193 18.93 -8.55 -4.96
N VAL A 194 18.38 -7.62 -4.21
CA VAL A 194 19.12 -6.82 -3.19
C VAL A 194 19.76 -7.73 -2.13
N ARG A 195 19.06 -8.79 -1.71
CA ARG A 195 19.60 -9.72 -0.72
C ARG A 195 20.77 -10.53 -1.30
N GLU A 196 20.69 -10.95 -2.56
CA GLU A 196 21.79 -11.68 -3.21
C GLU A 196 23.00 -10.79 -3.44
N GLU A 197 22.78 -9.54 -3.88
CA GLU A 197 23.84 -8.53 -4.00
C GLU A 197 24.54 -8.30 -2.67
N GLY A 198 23.77 -8.01 -1.58
CA GLY A 198 24.36 -7.82 -0.24
C GLY A 198 25.07 -9.08 0.29
N ARG A 199 24.64 -10.27 -0.12
CA ARG A 199 25.32 -11.53 0.24
C ARG A 199 26.65 -11.70 -0.48
N GLU A 200 26.71 -11.32 -1.76
CA GLU A 200 27.96 -11.35 -2.54
C GLU A 200 28.94 -10.28 -2.05
N GLU A 201 28.48 -9.06 -1.81
CA GLU A 201 29.32 -8.00 -1.21
C GLU A 201 29.89 -8.43 0.16
N GLY A 202 29.05 -9.00 1.03
CA GLY A 202 29.49 -9.50 2.33
C GLY A 202 30.49 -10.65 2.22
N ARG A 203 30.33 -11.51 1.21
CA ARG A 203 31.27 -12.58 0.92
C ARG A 203 32.62 -12.05 0.44
N GLU A 204 32.63 -11.07 -0.45
CA GLU A 204 33.85 -10.44 -0.92
C GLU A 204 34.60 -9.75 0.21
N GLU A 205 33.87 -9.00 1.06
CA GLU A 205 34.50 -8.34 2.21
C GLU A 205 35.11 -9.33 3.20
N ALA A 206 34.40 -10.41 3.50
CA ALA A 206 34.92 -11.48 4.34
C ALA A 206 36.19 -12.12 3.74
N LEU A 207 36.24 -12.29 2.42
CA LEU A 207 37.42 -12.81 1.72
C LEU A 207 38.57 -11.81 1.75
N ARG A 208 38.32 -10.50 1.58
CA ARG A 208 39.36 -9.44 1.69
C ARG A 208 39.99 -9.44 3.07
N ILE A 209 39.17 -9.47 4.12
CA ILE A 209 39.65 -9.58 5.50
C ILE A 209 40.45 -10.86 5.69
N GLY A 210 39.95 -12.00 5.24
CA GLY A 210 40.64 -13.30 5.36
C GLY A 210 41.96 -13.38 4.60
N VAL A 211 42.10 -12.63 3.49
CA VAL A 211 43.40 -12.52 2.77
C VAL A 211 44.42 -11.73 3.60
N LEU A 212 44.00 -10.61 4.20
CA LEU A 212 44.86 -9.76 5.05
C LEU A 212 45.30 -10.51 6.31
N ASP A 213 44.38 -11.18 7.00
CA ASP A 213 44.67 -11.99 8.19
C ASP A 213 45.65 -13.15 7.84
N LEU A 214 45.47 -13.72 6.66
CA LEU A 214 46.39 -14.79 6.18
C LEU A 214 47.80 -14.25 5.90
N CYS A 215 47.90 -13.06 5.28
CA CYS A 215 49.19 -12.40 5.06
C CYS A 215 49.90 -12.13 6.38
N GLU A 216 49.18 -11.58 7.38
CA GLU A 216 49.74 -11.36 8.72
C GLU A 216 50.23 -12.69 9.34
N SER A 217 49.39 -13.71 9.33
CA SER A 217 49.70 -15.02 9.93
C SER A 217 50.90 -15.73 9.28
N LEU A 218 51.09 -15.53 7.96
CA LEU A 218 52.19 -16.12 7.21
C LEU A 218 53.44 -15.23 7.16
N GLY A 219 53.39 -14.01 7.67
CA GLY A 219 54.47 -13.04 7.56
C GLY A 219 54.71 -12.53 6.12
N VAL A 220 53.68 -12.58 5.27
CA VAL A 220 53.74 -12.11 3.89
C VAL A 220 53.44 -10.61 3.85
N PRO A 221 54.37 -9.76 3.35
CA PRO A 221 54.11 -8.35 3.27
C PRO A 221 53.04 -8.01 2.22
N VAL A 222 52.05 -7.24 2.62
CA VAL A 222 51.04 -6.72 1.70
C VAL A 222 51.66 -5.58 0.87
N PRO A 223 51.54 -5.57 -0.46
CA PRO A 223 52.03 -4.48 -1.29
C PRO A 223 51.41 -3.12 -0.92
N ARG A 224 52.10 -2.00 -1.26
CA ARG A 224 51.59 -0.64 -0.97
C ARG A 224 50.22 -0.35 -1.58
N ASP A 225 49.94 -0.97 -2.73
CA ASP A 225 48.68 -0.90 -3.46
C ASP A 225 47.76 -2.10 -3.21
N GLY A 226 48.11 -2.98 -2.27
CA GLY A 226 47.40 -4.22 -1.97
C GLY A 226 45.91 -3.99 -1.60
N ALA A 227 45.62 -2.95 -0.85
CA ALA A 227 44.23 -2.59 -0.53
C ALA A 227 43.40 -2.24 -1.77
N ALA A 228 44.00 -1.51 -2.72
CA ALA A 228 43.35 -1.17 -3.98
C ALA A 228 43.20 -2.41 -4.89
N GLN A 229 44.20 -3.29 -4.91
CA GLN A 229 44.12 -4.57 -5.64
C GLN A 229 42.97 -5.42 -5.08
N LEU A 230 42.89 -5.60 -3.77
CA LEU A 230 41.81 -6.38 -3.12
C LEU A 230 40.44 -5.78 -3.37
N ALA A 231 40.30 -4.44 -3.35
CA ALA A 231 39.03 -3.76 -3.62
C ALA A 231 38.53 -3.98 -5.06
N ALA A 232 39.44 -4.20 -6.03
CA ALA A 232 39.10 -4.45 -7.42
C ALA A 232 38.84 -5.93 -7.75
N MET A 233 39.00 -6.84 -6.79
CA MET A 233 38.85 -8.29 -6.98
C MET A 233 37.43 -8.73 -6.61
N ASP A 234 36.84 -9.58 -7.45
CA ASP A 234 35.61 -10.32 -7.12
C ASP A 234 35.90 -11.49 -6.16
N ALA A 235 34.86 -12.12 -5.64
CA ALA A 235 34.96 -13.24 -4.71
C ALA A 235 35.83 -14.41 -5.25
N ARG A 236 35.80 -14.66 -6.55
CA ARG A 236 36.60 -15.73 -7.20
C ARG A 236 38.07 -15.39 -7.22
N ALA A 237 38.43 -14.17 -7.58
CA ALA A 237 39.81 -13.70 -7.61
C ALA A 237 40.39 -13.63 -6.19
N LEU A 238 39.62 -13.19 -5.21
CA LEU A 238 40.02 -13.17 -3.79
C LEU A 238 40.26 -14.58 -3.25
N ASP A 239 39.41 -15.54 -3.56
CA ASP A 239 39.62 -16.93 -3.13
C ASP A 239 40.83 -17.56 -3.80
N ALA A 240 41.07 -17.28 -5.10
CA ALA A 240 42.25 -17.72 -5.83
C ALA A 240 43.56 -17.16 -5.20
N LEU A 241 43.56 -15.85 -4.85
CA LEU A 241 44.68 -15.22 -4.16
C LEU A 241 44.94 -15.87 -2.78
N ARG A 242 43.86 -16.11 -2.02
CA ARG A 242 43.94 -16.78 -0.72
C ARG A 242 44.59 -18.18 -0.83
N LEU A 243 44.22 -18.94 -1.85
CA LEU A 243 44.82 -20.26 -2.11
C LEU A 243 46.27 -20.16 -2.55
N ALA A 244 46.62 -19.17 -3.37
CA ALA A 244 48.00 -18.91 -3.79
C ALA A 244 48.90 -18.51 -2.60
N LEU A 245 48.43 -17.64 -1.73
CA LEU A 245 49.12 -17.25 -0.49
C LEU A 245 49.44 -18.46 0.41
N LYS A 246 48.47 -19.37 0.57
CA LYS A 246 48.67 -20.61 1.36
C LYS A 246 49.76 -21.51 0.76
N ARG A 247 49.81 -21.61 -0.56
CA ARG A 247 50.74 -22.49 -1.29
C ARG A 247 52.13 -21.86 -1.40
N ASP A 248 52.19 -20.63 -1.88
CA ASP A 248 53.43 -20.01 -2.35
C ASP A 248 54.05 -19.08 -1.31
N ARG A 249 53.32 -18.72 -0.23
CA ARG A 249 53.72 -17.81 0.85
C ARG A 249 54.24 -16.45 0.35
N ARG A 250 53.66 -15.96 -0.73
CA ARG A 250 53.96 -14.64 -1.32
C ARG A 250 52.71 -14.07 -1.97
N TRP A 251 52.65 -12.71 -1.96
CA TRP A 251 51.59 -11.96 -2.61
C TRP A 251 51.59 -12.18 -4.13
#